data_7e3b7194226b89dc9876c29257c09a19
#
_entry.id   7e3b7194226b89dc9876c29257c09a19
#
_cell.length_a   1.000
_cell.length_b   1.000
_cell.length_c   1.000
_cell.angle_alpha   90.00
_cell.angle_beta   90.00
_cell.angle_gamma   90.00
#
_symmetry.space_group_name_H-M   'P 1'
#
loop_
_entity.id
_entity.type
_entity.pdbx_description
1 polymer ?
#
loop_
_entity_poly.entity_id
_entity_poly.type
_entity_poly.pdbx_seq_one_letter_code
_entity_poly.pdbx_strand_id
1 'polypeptide(L)'
;MSVSDQILDLLEGADAPLSGEEMAAKLGVTRNTVWKAVNRLKEAGYEIEAATNRGYRLVSERNALTPQGVRRLLAGPAERCAIQVQESVTSTNTVLKGLAEQGGAEGMVLLAQEQTQGKGRLGRTFFSPKGTGLYMSVLLRPRFSAEEALSITTAAAVAVAEAVDQVTGQHARIKWVNDV
;
A
#
# COMPACT_ATOMS: atom_id res chain seq x y z
N MET A 1 8.48 10.77 -10.09
CA MET A 1 8.86 9.35 -9.91
C MET A 1 10.23 9.27 -9.27
N SER A 2 10.41 8.46 -8.23
CA SER A 2 11.74 8.23 -7.65
C SER A 2 12.59 7.34 -8.55
N VAL A 3 13.92 7.30 -8.31
CA VAL A 3 14.81 6.38 -9.05
C VAL A 3 14.42 4.91 -8.76
N SER A 4 13.94 4.60 -7.56
CA SER A 4 13.46 3.26 -7.23
C SER A 4 12.24 2.87 -8.07
N ASP A 5 11.30 3.79 -8.29
CA ASP A 5 10.12 3.56 -9.12
C ASP A 5 10.51 3.26 -10.57
N GLN A 6 11.43 4.08 -11.12
CA GLN A 6 11.92 3.89 -12.49
C GLN A 6 12.68 2.58 -12.68
N ILE A 7 13.44 2.15 -11.67
CA ILE A 7 14.14 0.84 -11.70
C ILE A 7 13.12 -0.29 -11.65
N LEU A 8 12.08 -0.17 -10.84
CA LEU A 8 11.02 -1.18 -10.76
C LEU A 8 10.33 -1.32 -12.11
N ASP A 9 9.94 -0.21 -12.75
CA ASP A 9 9.33 -0.22 -14.09
C ASP A 9 10.23 -0.91 -15.13
N LEU A 10 11.56 -0.65 -15.06
CA LEU A 10 12.51 -1.32 -15.96
C LEU A 10 12.60 -2.82 -15.70
N LEU A 11 12.59 -3.26 -14.44
CA LEU A 11 12.68 -4.68 -14.09
C LEU A 11 11.41 -5.45 -14.43
N GLU A 12 10.24 -4.81 -14.35
CA GLU A 12 8.96 -5.42 -14.71
C GLU A 12 8.77 -5.55 -16.22
N GLY A 13 9.22 -4.55 -16.98
CA GLY A 13 9.16 -4.58 -18.45
C GLY A 13 10.24 -5.44 -19.10
N ALA A 14 11.10 -6.12 -18.31
CA ALA A 14 12.24 -6.86 -18.82
C ALA A 14 11.97 -8.37 -18.83
N ASP A 15 12.07 -8.99 -20.02
CA ASP A 15 12.00 -10.44 -20.19
C ASP A 15 13.27 -11.17 -19.68
N ALA A 16 14.37 -10.44 -19.48
CA ALA A 16 15.67 -10.95 -19.04
C ALA A 16 16.26 -10.07 -17.92
N PRO A 17 17.19 -10.61 -17.10
CA PRO A 17 17.86 -9.82 -16.07
C PRO A 17 18.57 -8.61 -16.65
N LEU A 18 18.41 -7.43 -16.02
CA LEU A 18 19.06 -6.18 -16.41
C LEU A 18 20.30 -5.93 -15.55
N SER A 19 21.42 -5.59 -16.18
CA SER A 19 22.62 -5.22 -15.45
C SER A 19 22.46 -3.84 -14.78
N GLY A 20 23.15 -3.64 -13.66
CA GLY A 20 23.14 -2.33 -12.98
C GLY A 20 23.71 -1.21 -13.85
N GLU A 21 24.56 -1.53 -14.82
CA GLU A 21 25.13 -0.62 -15.78
C GLU A 21 24.13 -0.19 -16.85
N GLU A 22 23.37 -1.14 -17.41
CA GLU A 22 22.29 -0.86 -18.36
C GLU A 22 21.20 0.01 -17.74
N MET A 23 20.77 -0.29 -16.50
CA MET A 23 19.79 0.51 -15.79
C MET A 23 20.33 1.92 -15.49
N ALA A 24 21.60 2.04 -15.10
CA ALA A 24 22.26 3.31 -14.85
C ALA A 24 22.29 4.17 -16.12
N ALA A 25 22.67 3.58 -17.26
CA ALA A 25 22.69 4.26 -18.55
C ALA A 25 21.30 4.72 -19.01
N LYS A 26 20.28 3.84 -18.90
CA LYS A 26 18.90 4.18 -19.27
C LYS A 26 18.29 5.33 -18.42
N LEU A 27 18.67 5.42 -17.15
CA LEU A 27 18.12 6.40 -16.22
C LEU A 27 19.01 7.64 -16.02
N GLY A 28 20.20 7.69 -16.64
CA GLY A 28 21.14 8.80 -16.47
C GLY A 28 21.69 8.93 -15.04
N VAL A 29 21.82 7.81 -14.31
CA VAL A 29 22.31 7.76 -12.93
C VAL A 29 23.57 6.91 -12.80
N THR A 30 24.20 6.89 -11.61
CA THR A 30 25.37 6.05 -11.38
C THR A 30 24.95 4.61 -11.01
N ARG A 31 25.82 3.63 -11.30
CA ARG A 31 25.62 2.24 -10.87
C ARG A 31 25.41 2.11 -9.36
N ASN A 32 26.08 2.95 -8.56
CA ASN A 32 25.87 2.98 -7.11
C ASN A 32 24.46 3.47 -6.73
N THR A 33 23.89 4.41 -7.47
CA THR A 33 22.50 4.86 -7.30
C THR A 33 21.52 3.73 -7.60
N VAL A 34 21.76 2.97 -8.65
CA VAL A 34 20.98 1.75 -8.98
C VAL A 34 21.04 0.73 -7.85
N TRP A 35 22.23 0.42 -7.35
CA TRP A 35 22.41 -0.52 -6.26
C TRP A 35 21.65 -0.11 -4.99
N LYS A 36 21.74 1.17 -4.60
CA LYS A 36 20.98 1.70 -3.47
C LYS A 36 19.47 1.61 -3.67
N ALA A 37 19.01 1.90 -4.87
CA ALA A 37 17.59 1.84 -5.19
C ALA A 37 17.06 0.39 -5.20
N VAL A 38 17.82 -0.57 -5.75
CA VAL A 38 17.49 -2.00 -5.68
C VAL A 38 17.42 -2.49 -4.22
N ASN A 39 18.35 -2.07 -3.36
CA ASN A 39 18.30 -2.45 -1.95
C ASN A 39 17.06 -1.88 -1.26
N ARG A 40 16.69 -0.63 -1.53
CA ARG A 40 15.44 -0.05 -1.01
C ARG A 40 14.20 -0.81 -1.47
N LEU A 41 14.17 -1.27 -2.73
CA LEU A 41 13.09 -2.10 -3.23
C LEU A 41 13.03 -3.44 -2.50
N LYS A 42 14.17 -4.09 -2.24
CA LYS A 42 14.23 -5.31 -1.44
C LYS A 42 13.74 -5.09 -0.01
N GLU A 43 14.16 -4.01 0.65
CA GLU A 43 13.69 -3.60 1.96
C GLU A 43 12.18 -3.32 1.98
N ALA A 44 11.64 -2.81 0.86
CA ALA A 44 10.21 -2.59 0.67
C ALA A 44 9.42 -3.88 0.38
N GLY A 45 10.08 -5.05 0.30
CA GLY A 45 9.45 -6.36 0.13
C GLY A 45 9.40 -6.88 -1.31
N TYR A 46 10.04 -6.20 -2.27
CA TYR A 46 10.20 -6.75 -3.62
C TYR A 46 11.25 -7.86 -3.63
N GLU A 47 10.90 -8.98 -4.22
CA GLU A 47 11.83 -10.10 -4.38
C GLU A 47 12.65 -9.89 -5.67
N ILE A 48 13.84 -9.33 -5.51
CA ILE A 48 14.77 -9.05 -6.61
C ILE A 48 15.98 -9.95 -6.47
N GLU A 49 16.16 -10.87 -7.41
CA GLU A 49 17.37 -11.67 -7.52
C GLU A 49 18.53 -10.86 -8.11
N ALA A 50 19.72 -11.03 -7.55
CA ALA A 50 20.97 -10.52 -8.10
C ALA A 50 21.85 -11.69 -8.45
N ALA A 51 22.06 -11.94 -9.72
CA ALA A 51 22.96 -12.98 -10.20
C ALA A 51 24.30 -12.36 -10.61
N THR A 52 25.40 -12.93 -10.14
CA THR A 52 26.76 -12.49 -10.50
C THR A 52 26.90 -12.53 -12.02
N ASN A 53 27.29 -11.40 -12.62
CA ASN A 53 27.45 -11.18 -14.06
C ASN A 53 26.16 -11.30 -14.92
N ARG A 54 24.98 -11.47 -14.31
CA ARG A 54 23.69 -11.53 -15.03
C ARG A 54 22.78 -10.35 -14.74
N GLY A 55 23.06 -9.57 -13.68
CA GLY A 55 22.27 -8.39 -13.30
C GLY A 55 21.15 -8.70 -12.31
N TYR A 56 20.10 -7.89 -12.37
CA TYR A 56 18.94 -7.93 -11.48
C TYR A 56 17.70 -8.40 -12.21
N ARG A 57 16.89 -9.21 -11.56
CA ARG A 57 15.61 -9.70 -12.05
C ARG A 57 14.57 -9.59 -10.95
N LEU A 58 13.41 -9.03 -11.26
CA LEU A 58 12.25 -9.08 -10.37
C LEU A 58 11.63 -10.48 -10.43
N VAL A 59 11.57 -11.16 -9.29
CA VAL A 59 11.02 -12.53 -9.18
C VAL A 59 9.57 -12.49 -8.72
N SER A 60 9.25 -11.62 -7.78
CA SER A 60 7.93 -11.52 -7.22
C SER A 60 7.71 -10.16 -6.53
N GLU A 61 6.50 -9.64 -6.67
CA GLU A 61 5.99 -8.49 -5.92
C GLU A 61 5.23 -8.93 -4.66
N ARG A 62 5.24 -10.23 -4.36
CA ARG A 62 4.24 -10.89 -3.48
C ARG A 62 4.04 -10.30 -2.09
N ASN A 63 4.95 -9.47 -1.59
CA ASN A 63 4.81 -8.90 -0.25
C ASN A 63 5.12 -7.41 -0.17
N ALA A 64 5.24 -6.73 -1.32
CA ALA A 64 5.60 -5.32 -1.34
C ALA A 64 4.36 -4.43 -1.18
N LEU A 65 4.06 -4.04 0.05
CA LEU A 65 3.10 -2.97 0.31
C LEU A 65 3.78 -1.62 0.01
N THR A 66 3.67 -1.16 -1.23
CA THR A 66 4.22 0.13 -1.68
C THR A 66 3.16 0.97 -2.36
N PRO A 67 3.30 2.32 -2.41
CA PRO A 67 2.34 3.16 -3.12
C PRO A 67 2.20 2.77 -4.59
N GLN A 68 3.29 2.38 -5.26
CA GLN A 68 3.30 1.98 -6.65
C GLN A 68 2.61 0.62 -6.84
N GLY A 69 2.96 -0.38 -6.04
CA GLY A 69 2.33 -1.70 -6.09
C GLY A 69 0.81 -1.61 -5.89
N VAL A 70 0.36 -0.79 -4.94
CA VAL A 70 -1.08 -0.56 -4.72
C VAL A 70 -1.71 0.14 -5.93
N ARG A 71 -1.11 1.23 -6.45
CA ARG A 71 -1.67 1.99 -7.58
C ARG A 71 -1.87 1.16 -8.84
N ARG A 72 -1.02 0.19 -9.11
CA ARG A 72 -1.13 -0.70 -10.27
C ARG A 72 -2.35 -1.61 -10.25
N LEU A 73 -2.85 -1.89 -9.06
CA LEU A 73 -4.03 -2.73 -8.85
C LEU A 73 -5.33 -1.92 -8.79
N LEU A 74 -5.23 -0.58 -8.75
CA LEU A 74 -6.42 0.27 -8.73
C LEU A 74 -7.04 0.39 -10.12
N ALA A 75 -8.36 0.42 -10.16
CA ALA A 75 -9.12 0.59 -11.39
C ALA A 75 -10.30 1.56 -11.16
N GLY A 76 -10.74 2.22 -12.22
CA GLY A 76 -11.89 3.09 -12.21
C GLY A 76 -11.77 4.28 -11.24
N PRO A 77 -12.78 4.55 -10.40
CA PRO A 77 -12.75 5.69 -9.47
C PRO A 77 -11.58 5.64 -8.46
N ALA A 78 -11.10 4.44 -8.11
CA ALA A 78 -10.02 4.26 -7.15
C ALA A 78 -8.65 4.74 -7.67
N GLU A 79 -8.45 4.86 -8.98
CA GLU A 79 -7.22 5.41 -9.58
C GLU A 79 -6.93 6.85 -9.14
N ARG A 80 -7.97 7.58 -8.73
CA ARG A 80 -7.86 8.97 -8.25
C ARG A 80 -7.42 9.06 -6.79
N CYS A 81 -7.36 7.94 -6.06
CA CYS A 81 -6.97 7.91 -4.66
C CYS A 81 -5.50 8.28 -4.50
N ALA A 82 -5.22 9.15 -3.53
CA ALA A 82 -3.86 9.51 -3.14
C ALA A 82 -3.33 8.47 -2.15
N ILE A 83 -2.56 7.50 -2.64
CA ILE A 83 -2.04 6.39 -1.84
C ILE A 83 -0.77 6.80 -1.12
N GLN A 84 -0.74 6.62 0.19
CA GLN A 84 0.44 6.71 1.05
C GLN A 84 0.65 5.38 1.76
N VAL A 85 1.89 4.94 1.87
CA VAL A 85 2.28 3.74 2.61
C VAL A 85 3.37 4.14 3.60
N GLN A 86 3.23 3.72 4.85
CA GLN A 86 4.22 3.92 5.90
C GLN A 86 4.57 2.57 6.55
N GLU A 87 5.80 2.43 6.99
CA GLU A 87 6.24 1.20 7.67
C GLU A 87 5.57 1.09 9.04
N SER A 88 5.61 2.15 9.84
CA SER A 88 5.00 2.21 11.17
C SER A 88 4.33 3.56 11.39
N VAL A 89 3.17 3.55 12.02
CA VAL A 89 2.42 4.74 12.44
C VAL A 89 1.87 4.56 13.84
N THR A 90 1.47 5.64 14.49
CA THR A 90 0.70 5.54 15.75
C THR A 90 -0.64 4.85 15.51
N SER A 91 -1.41 5.37 14.56
CA SER A 91 -2.66 4.79 14.04
C SER A 91 -2.97 5.43 12.70
N THR A 92 -3.33 4.63 11.70
CA THR A 92 -3.71 5.14 10.37
C THR A 92 -4.85 6.16 10.47
N ASN A 93 -5.84 5.92 11.34
CA ASN A 93 -6.93 6.87 11.59
C ASN A 93 -6.44 8.18 12.21
N THR A 94 -5.54 8.12 13.20
CA THR A 94 -5.03 9.33 13.87
C THR A 94 -4.22 10.18 12.91
N VAL A 95 -3.34 9.55 12.14
CA VAL A 95 -2.50 10.25 11.17
C VAL A 95 -3.36 10.87 10.05
N LEU A 96 -4.29 10.08 9.49
CA LEU A 96 -5.14 10.55 8.39
C LEU A 96 -6.09 11.67 8.85
N LYS A 97 -6.58 11.63 10.10
CA LYS A 97 -7.36 12.72 10.68
C LYS A 97 -6.55 14.02 10.78
N GLY A 98 -5.30 13.95 11.22
CA GLY A 98 -4.41 15.12 11.24
C GLY A 98 -4.15 15.69 9.84
N LEU A 99 -3.97 14.83 8.83
CA LEU A 99 -3.85 15.25 7.44
C LEU A 99 -5.13 15.90 6.91
N ALA A 100 -6.30 15.38 7.30
CA ALA A 100 -7.60 15.96 6.95
C ALA A 100 -7.79 17.37 7.52
N GLU A 101 -7.35 17.61 8.75
CA GLU A 101 -7.38 18.92 9.43
C GLU A 101 -6.43 19.94 8.76
N GLN A 102 -5.37 19.47 8.12
CA GLN A 102 -4.43 20.27 7.32
C GLN A 102 -4.88 20.49 5.88
N GLY A 103 -6.10 20.14 5.52
CA GLY A 103 -6.66 20.34 4.20
C GLY A 103 -6.46 19.15 3.24
N GLY A 104 -6.13 17.97 3.77
CA GLY A 104 -6.03 16.75 2.97
C GLY A 104 -7.29 16.50 2.14
N ALA A 105 -7.12 16.12 0.88
CA ALA A 105 -8.20 15.90 -0.06
C ALA A 105 -8.97 14.61 0.23
N GLU A 106 -10.25 14.57 -0.15
CA GLU A 106 -11.03 13.32 -0.19
C GLU A 106 -10.35 12.29 -1.09
N GLY A 107 -10.46 11.02 -0.73
CA GLY A 107 -9.81 9.93 -1.44
C GLY A 107 -8.34 9.70 -1.05
N MET A 108 -7.81 10.39 -0.02
CA MET A 108 -6.52 9.99 0.55
C MET A 108 -6.66 8.63 1.24
N VAL A 109 -5.71 7.74 0.94
CA VAL A 109 -5.60 6.41 1.55
C VAL A 109 -4.25 6.30 2.24
N LEU A 110 -4.27 6.00 3.53
CA LEU A 110 -3.07 5.70 4.30
C LEU A 110 -3.05 4.21 4.66
N LEU A 111 -2.00 3.54 4.22
CA LEU A 111 -1.69 2.16 4.57
C LEU A 111 -0.48 2.13 5.50
N ALA A 112 -0.47 1.18 6.44
CA ALA A 112 0.69 0.95 7.30
C ALA A 112 0.94 -0.55 7.47
N GLN A 113 2.20 -0.92 7.67
CA GLN A 113 2.59 -2.30 7.98
C GLN A 113 2.46 -2.61 9.47
N GLU A 114 2.45 -1.56 10.31
CA GLU A 114 2.34 -1.65 11.76
C GLU A 114 1.62 -0.42 12.34
N GLN A 115 0.90 -0.60 13.44
CA GLN A 115 0.41 0.50 14.27
C GLN A 115 0.87 0.32 15.72
N THR A 116 1.57 1.33 16.26
CA THR A 116 2.07 1.31 17.64
C THR A 116 0.99 1.64 18.68
N GLN A 117 -0.09 2.31 18.25
CA GLN A 117 -1.23 2.72 19.06
C GLN A 117 -2.55 2.47 18.31
N GLY A 118 -2.70 1.26 17.75
CA GLY A 118 -3.93 0.87 17.06
C GLY A 118 -5.17 1.07 17.93
N LYS A 119 -6.24 1.62 17.35
CA LYS A 119 -7.47 1.97 18.06
C LYS A 119 -8.64 1.11 17.60
N GLY A 120 -9.24 0.40 18.55
CA GLY A 120 -10.53 -0.24 18.39
C GLY A 120 -11.68 0.71 18.73
N ARG A 121 -12.92 0.21 18.65
CA ARG A 121 -14.12 0.94 19.07
C ARG A 121 -14.15 1.13 20.58
N LEU A 122 -14.83 2.17 21.03
CA LEU A 122 -15.01 2.50 22.45
C LEU A 122 -13.69 2.67 23.23
N GLY A 123 -12.65 3.19 22.57
CA GLY A 123 -11.37 3.44 23.22
C GLY A 123 -10.50 2.20 23.48
N ARG A 124 -10.89 1.03 22.99
CA ARG A 124 -10.09 -0.19 23.13
C ARG A 124 -8.79 -0.09 22.30
N THR A 125 -7.74 -0.70 22.78
CA THR A 125 -6.50 -0.90 22.01
C THR A 125 -6.70 -1.99 20.99
N PHE A 126 -6.19 -1.79 19.77
CA PHE A 126 -6.14 -2.80 18.72
C PHE A 126 -4.68 -3.18 18.46
N PHE A 127 -4.34 -4.43 18.72
CA PHE A 127 -2.99 -4.95 18.50
C PHE A 127 -2.71 -5.06 17.01
N SER A 128 -1.66 -4.39 16.53
CA SER A 128 -1.41 -4.18 15.10
C SER A 128 0.07 -4.38 14.73
N PRO A 129 0.66 -5.57 14.97
CA PRO A 129 2.06 -5.81 14.68
C PRO A 129 2.33 -5.97 13.19
N LYS A 130 3.58 -5.74 12.78
CA LYS A 130 4.02 -5.90 11.40
C LYS A 130 3.82 -7.34 10.90
N GLY A 131 3.35 -7.46 9.66
CA GLY A 131 3.23 -8.74 8.96
C GLY A 131 2.01 -9.61 9.34
N THR A 132 1.11 -9.10 10.18
CA THR A 132 -0.08 -9.87 10.62
C THR A 132 -1.40 -9.33 10.08
N GLY A 133 -1.40 -8.20 9.39
CA GLY A 133 -2.61 -7.60 8.86
C GLY A 133 -2.34 -6.42 7.93
N LEU A 134 -3.40 -5.95 7.31
CA LEU A 134 -3.43 -4.71 6.53
C LEU A 134 -4.09 -3.62 7.36
N TYR A 135 -3.35 -2.56 7.66
CA TYR A 135 -3.86 -1.40 8.40
C TYR A 135 -4.08 -0.27 7.43
N MET A 136 -5.34 0.09 7.21
CA MET A 136 -5.74 1.05 6.19
C MET A 136 -6.78 2.02 6.73
N SER A 137 -6.65 3.29 6.35
CA SER A 137 -7.68 4.30 6.51
C SER A 137 -7.90 5.06 5.21
N VAL A 138 -9.14 5.44 4.96
CA VAL A 138 -9.54 6.22 3.79
C VAL A 138 -10.19 7.50 4.27
N LEU A 139 -9.78 8.64 3.73
CA LEU A 139 -10.39 9.94 4.01
C LEU A 139 -11.62 10.15 3.13
N LEU A 140 -12.77 10.23 3.74
CA LEU A 140 -14.03 10.57 3.11
C LEU A 140 -14.53 11.92 3.62
N ARG A 141 -15.22 12.67 2.76
CA ARG A 141 -15.89 13.94 3.09
C ARG A 141 -17.36 13.89 2.66
N PRO A 142 -18.17 13.06 3.33
CA PRO A 142 -19.56 12.89 2.96
C PRO A 142 -20.34 14.19 3.12
N ARG A 143 -21.31 14.40 2.22
CA ARG A 143 -22.20 15.58 2.24
C ARG A 143 -23.59 15.27 2.81
N PHE A 144 -23.69 14.23 3.62
CA PHE A 144 -24.92 13.78 4.26
C PHE A 144 -24.83 13.86 5.80
N SER A 145 -25.96 13.68 6.48
CA SER A 145 -26.08 13.84 7.93
C SER A 145 -25.30 12.78 8.72
N ALA A 146 -25.07 13.04 10.00
CA ALA A 146 -24.43 12.08 10.89
C ALA A 146 -25.24 10.78 11.06
N GLU A 147 -26.56 10.85 10.90
CA GLU A 147 -27.46 9.69 10.96
C GLU A 147 -27.23 8.74 9.76
N GLU A 148 -26.94 9.32 8.60
CA GLU A 148 -26.62 8.54 7.38
C GLU A 148 -25.20 8.00 7.40
N ALA A 149 -24.34 8.46 8.31
CA ALA A 149 -22.95 7.99 8.45
C ALA A 149 -22.83 6.50 8.79
N LEU A 150 -23.87 5.88 9.36
CA LEU A 150 -23.91 4.44 9.61
C LEU A 150 -23.82 3.64 8.32
N SER A 151 -24.35 4.17 7.22
CA SER A 151 -24.27 3.54 5.90
C SER A 151 -22.83 3.39 5.40
N ILE A 152 -21.91 4.30 5.77
CA ILE A 152 -20.49 4.19 5.43
C ILE A 152 -19.87 2.95 6.09
N THR A 153 -20.20 2.70 7.36
CA THR A 153 -19.68 1.53 8.08
C THR A 153 -20.16 0.23 7.44
N THR A 154 -21.43 0.18 7.07
CA THR A 154 -22.01 -0.98 6.39
C THR A 154 -21.39 -1.18 5.00
N ALA A 155 -21.29 -0.11 4.22
CA ALA A 155 -20.65 -0.17 2.89
C ALA A 155 -19.18 -0.61 2.98
N ALA A 156 -18.44 -0.12 3.97
CA ALA A 156 -17.06 -0.53 4.20
C ALA A 156 -16.97 -2.03 4.56
N ALA A 157 -17.85 -2.54 5.41
CA ALA A 157 -17.88 -3.96 5.77
C ALA A 157 -18.20 -4.84 4.56
N VAL A 158 -19.15 -4.44 3.70
CA VAL A 158 -19.45 -5.14 2.45
C VAL A 158 -18.25 -5.13 1.51
N ALA A 159 -17.64 -3.97 1.29
CA ALA A 159 -16.48 -3.85 0.41
C ALA A 159 -15.29 -4.71 0.89
N VAL A 160 -15.06 -4.80 2.20
CA VAL A 160 -14.02 -5.66 2.77
C VAL A 160 -14.38 -7.14 2.58
N ALA A 161 -15.62 -7.53 2.83
CA ALA A 161 -16.08 -8.91 2.62
C ALA A 161 -15.91 -9.34 1.16
N GLU A 162 -16.35 -8.53 0.21
CA GLU A 162 -16.18 -8.78 -1.23
C GLU A 162 -14.71 -8.87 -1.63
N ALA A 163 -13.85 -8.01 -1.10
CA ALA A 163 -12.41 -8.05 -1.37
C ALA A 163 -11.77 -9.34 -0.82
N VAL A 164 -12.17 -9.78 0.38
CA VAL A 164 -11.71 -11.06 0.96
C VAL A 164 -12.15 -12.23 0.09
N ASP A 165 -13.41 -12.26 -0.33
CA ASP A 165 -13.95 -13.31 -1.21
C ASP A 165 -13.18 -13.40 -2.53
N GLN A 166 -12.92 -12.25 -3.15
CA GLN A 166 -12.19 -12.18 -4.42
C GLN A 166 -10.72 -12.65 -4.30
N VAL A 167 -10.05 -12.29 -3.21
CA VAL A 167 -8.62 -12.59 -3.03
C VAL A 167 -8.40 -14.01 -2.53
N THR A 168 -9.27 -14.50 -1.66
CA THR A 168 -9.06 -15.79 -0.97
C THR A 168 -9.89 -16.94 -1.52
N GLY A 169 -10.97 -16.65 -2.26
CA GLY A 169 -11.98 -17.63 -2.66
C GLY A 169 -12.84 -18.13 -1.49
N GLN A 170 -12.71 -17.53 -0.31
CA GLN A 170 -13.52 -17.86 0.87
C GLN A 170 -14.74 -16.94 0.93
N HIS A 171 -15.80 -17.39 1.59
CA HIS A 171 -16.98 -16.56 1.81
C HIS A 171 -16.90 -15.86 3.16
N ALA A 172 -16.52 -14.58 3.15
CA ALA A 172 -16.52 -13.75 4.34
C ALA A 172 -17.95 -13.51 4.83
N ARG A 173 -18.12 -13.41 6.14
CA ARG A 173 -19.41 -13.10 6.77
C ARG A 173 -19.28 -11.85 7.62
N ILE A 174 -20.30 -10.99 7.52
CA ILE A 174 -20.33 -9.74 8.30
C ILE A 174 -21.05 -10.02 9.62
N LYS A 175 -20.32 -9.88 10.72
CA LYS A 175 -20.90 -9.78 12.04
C LYS A 175 -21.32 -8.33 12.26
N TRP A 176 -22.60 -8.08 12.18
CA TRP A 176 -23.16 -6.74 12.22
C TRP A 176 -22.56 -5.90 13.35
N VAL A 177 -22.03 -4.70 13.06
CA VAL A 177 -22.16 -3.92 11.79
C VAL A 177 -20.79 -3.76 11.08
N ASN A 178 -19.69 -4.11 11.72
CA ASN A 178 -18.33 -3.68 11.29
C ASN A 178 -17.26 -4.78 11.36
N ASP A 179 -17.59 -5.96 11.83
CA ASP A 179 -16.62 -7.07 11.91
C ASP A 179 -16.87 -8.00 10.71
N VAL A 180 -15.80 -8.31 9.95
CA VAL A 180 -15.83 -9.21 8.80
C VAL A 180 -15.00 -10.45 9.10
#